data_984709ced709412a475086e9d6fd9626
#
_entry.id   984709ced709412a475086e9d6fd9626
#
_cell.length_a   1.000
_cell.length_b   1.000
_cell.length_c   1.000
_cell.angle_alpha   90.00
_cell.angle_beta   90.00
_cell.angle_gamma   90.00
#
_symmetry.space_group_name_H-M   'P 1'
#
loop_
_entity.id
_entity.type
_entity.pdbx_description
1 polymer ?
#
loop_
_entity_poly.entity_id
_entity_poly.type
_entity_poly.pdbx_seq_one_letter_code
_entity_poly.pdbx_strand_id
1 'polypeptide(L)'
;MKRIIIIILFATATLLAGAKTLPRYPSFAGSLSTYFGEPDGRQEYLCFAQSDSLTSYLMVYHKDQDHGLHIALSDDGYTWTALNDDKPVISGDTIAMQHGIRDPHIFRGPDGAFYLSMTDLHVYGQRDGYRQTEWERDGKRYGWGNNRGLVLMKSRDLIHWTRTNLDFTQLPAQDGMDWQEVGCVWAPETVYDEDARQLMIHFTTREGNGKNVIYYAYVDNDFTKLTSQPRLLVEAPDKAYNIIDSDIIRVGDTYHLFYVSHESGATPKHATAAHITGPYRFDDTYQDGERQGHEAPNCWRRLGTDTYVVMFDNFRRRPMNFGFVETRDFLTYKFIGYFDDPSSPMRRTNFSEQKHGAVTYITAEEALRLKQFWQKTK
;
A
#
# COMPACT_ATOMS: atom_id res chain seq x y z
N MET A 1 -40.69 4.80 52.72
CA MET A 1 -39.50 3.98 52.77
C MET A 1 -39.90 2.54 52.46
N LYS A 2 -39.76 2.10 51.21
CA LYS A 2 -39.93 0.68 50.81
C LYS A 2 -38.73 0.31 49.96
N ARG A 3 -37.89 -0.60 50.47
CA ARG A 3 -36.77 -1.20 49.79
C ARG A 3 -37.30 -2.30 48.84
N ILE A 4 -36.96 -2.22 47.57
CA ILE A 4 -37.21 -3.29 46.60
C ILE A 4 -35.89 -4.06 46.44
N ILE A 5 -35.96 -5.36 46.75
CA ILE A 5 -34.87 -6.33 46.53
C ILE A 5 -35.14 -6.98 45.18
N ILE A 6 -34.17 -6.87 44.27
CA ILE A 6 -34.19 -7.60 42.98
C ILE A 6 -33.35 -8.86 43.15
N ILE A 7 -34.01 -9.99 43.00
CA ILE A 7 -33.41 -11.34 42.99
C ILE A 7 -33.08 -11.65 41.52
N ILE A 8 -31.79 -11.90 41.21
CA ILE A 8 -31.35 -12.40 39.92
C ILE A 8 -31.28 -13.93 40.01
N LEU A 9 -32.13 -14.59 39.22
CA LEU A 9 -32.09 -16.04 39.03
C LEU A 9 -31.10 -16.38 37.91
N PHE A 10 -30.08 -17.19 38.23
CA PHE A 10 -29.26 -17.86 37.24
C PHE A 10 -29.96 -19.16 36.80
N ALA A 11 -30.29 -19.24 35.53
CA ALA A 11 -30.71 -20.48 34.89
C ALA A 11 -29.51 -21.13 34.20
N THR A 12 -29.05 -22.26 34.71
CA THR A 12 -28.08 -23.15 34.06
C THR A 12 -28.81 -24.05 33.10
N ALA A 13 -28.59 -23.86 31.79
CA ALA A 13 -29.03 -24.80 30.76
C ALA A 13 -27.87 -25.70 30.35
N THR A 14 -27.96 -26.96 30.70
CA THR A 14 -27.05 -28.03 30.22
C THR A 14 -27.53 -28.47 28.86
N LEU A 15 -26.75 -28.22 27.80
CA LEU A 15 -26.97 -28.80 26.47
C LEU A 15 -25.93 -29.88 26.21
N LEU A 16 -26.39 -31.12 26.11
CA LEU A 16 -25.64 -32.23 25.53
C LEU A 16 -25.50 -31.99 24.01
N ALA A 17 -24.29 -31.80 23.52
CA ALA A 17 -23.98 -31.76 22.07
C ALA A 17 -23.27 -33.04 21.68
N GLY A 18 -23.86 -33.74 20.73
CA GLY A 18 -23.28 -34.91 20.08
C GLY A 18 -22.08 -34.53 19.22
N ALA A 19 -20.97 -35.20 19.45
CA ALA A 19 -19.76 -35.05 18.70
C ALA A 19 -19.91 -35.63 17.28
N LYS A 20 -19.91 -34.76 16.26
CA LYS A 20 -19.62 -35.16 14.88
C LYS A 20 -18.12 -35.05 14.64
N THR A 21 -17.50 -36.15 14.35
CA THR A 21 -16.07 -36.27 14.00
C THR A 21 -15.79 -35.51 12.70
N LEU A 22 -14.92 -34.50 12.78
CA LEU A 22 -14.30 -33.85 11.62
C LEU A 22 -13.16 -34.73 11.07
N PRO A 23 -12.94 -34.74 9.75
CA PRO A 23 -11.88 -35.52 9.15
C PRO A 23 -10.50 -34.98 9.57
N ARG A 24 -9.62 -35.89 10.00
CA ARG A 24 -8.21 -35.58 10.33
C ARG A 24 -7.45 -35.35 9.03
N TYR A 25 -6.85 -34.16 8.89
CA TYR A 25 -5.80 -33.92 7.93
C TYR A 25 -4.47 -34.45 8.46
N PRO A 26 -3.62 -35.04 7.62
CA PRO A 26 -2.33 -35.56 8.05
C PRO A 26 -1.40 -34.43 8.48
N SER A 27 -0.81 -34.59 9.67
CA SER A 27 0.25 -33.74 10.19
C SER A 27 1.54 -34.03 9.41
N PHE A 28 2.01 -33.08 8.61
CA PHE A 28 3.38 -33.08 8.10
C PHE A 28 4.30 -32.47 9.15
N ALA A 29 5.02 -33.31 9.85
CA ALA A 29 6.18 -32.93 10.64
C ALA A 29 7.38 -32.80 9.68
N GLY A 30 7.64 -31.59 9.21
CA GLY A 30 8.88 -31.23 8.53
C GLY A 30 9.85 -30.64 9.53
N SER A 31 11.00 -31.28 9.70
CA SER A 31 12.09 -30.88 10.58
C SER A 31 12.64 -29.51 10.22
N LEU A 32 12.72 -28.59 11.21
CA LEU A 32 13.54 -27.38 11.15
C LEU A 32 15.01 -27.78 11.05
N SER A 33 15.63 -27.71 9.88
CA SER A 33 17.06 -27.69 9.73
C SER A 33 17.51 -26.23 9.58
N THR A 34 18.18 -25.72 10.61
CA THR A 34 18.94 -24.46 10.55
C THR A 34 20.12 -24.67 9.62
N TYR A 35 20.07 -24.09 8.44
CA TYR A 35 21.24 -23.91 7.58
C TYR A 35 21.83 -22.52 7.85
N PHE A 36 23.01 -22.53 8.52
CA PHE A 36 23.93 -21.40 8.44
C PHE A 36 24.71 -21.56 7.14
N GLY A 37 24.37 -20.78 6.13
CA GLY A 37 25.14 -20.66 4.90
C GLY A 37 26.11 -19.48 5.02
N GLU A 38 27.29 -19.64 4.48
CA GLU A 38 28.39 -18.68 4.41
C GLU A 38 27.99 -17.35 3.75
N PRO A 39 28.66 -16.20 4.05
CA PRO A 39 28.26 -14.89 3.59
C PRO A 39 28.71 -14.66 2.14
N ASP A 40 27.88 -15.01 1.19
CA ASP A 40 27.93 -14.47 -0.17
C ASP A 40 26.87 -13.36 -0.29
N GLY A 41 27.35 -12.12 -0.50
CA GLY A 41 26.62 -10.86 -0.36
C GLY A 41 25.45 -10.61 -1.31
N ARG A 42 24.50 -11.55 -1.42
CA ARG A 42 23.27 -11.42 -2.21
C ARG A 42 22.06 -11.92 -1.40
N GLN A 43 21.78 -11.23 -0.29
CA GLN A 43 20.53 -11.47 0.42
C GLN A 43 19.45 -10.50 -0.08
N GLU A 44 18.78 -10.94 -1.15
CA GLU A 44 17.63 -10.24 -1.70
C GLU A 44 16.42 -10.41 -0.77
N TYR A 45 15.58 -9.36 -0.67
CA TYR A 45 14.31 -9.34 0.06
C TYR A 45 13.26 -10.30 -0.53
N LEU A 46 13.54 -11.57 -0.50
CA LEU A 46 12.60 -12.66 -0.64
C LEU A 46 12.68 -13.57 0.59
N CYS A 47 12.94 -12.97 1.75
CA CYS A 47 13.00 -13.74 2.98
C CYS A 47 11.60 -14.10 3.45
N PHE A 48 11.44 -15.40 3.67
CA PHE A 48 10.50 -16.12 4.52
C PHE A 48 9.19 -16.68 3.96
N ALA A 49 8.99 -16.79 2.70
CA ALA A 49 8.22 -17.95 2.21
C ALA A 49 9.03 -18.49 1.06
N GLN A 50 9.30 -19.79 1.06
CA GLN A 50 10.03 -20.49 0.02
C GLN A 50 10.10 -19.67 -1.28
N SER A 51 11.25 -19.01 -1.54
CA SER A 51 11.44 -18.11 -2.69
C SER A 51 11.14 -18.77 -4.02
N ASP A 52 11.20 -20.09 -4.04
CA ASP A 52 10.91 -20.94 -5.21
C ASP A 52 9.42 -20.99 -5.57
N SER A 53 8.54 -20.42 -4.74
CA SER A 53 7.09 -20.46 -4.95
C SER A 53 6.47 -19.18 -5.50
N LEU A 54 7.17 -18.05 -5.49
CA LEU A 54 6.66 -16.77 -6.03
C LEU A 54 6.85 -16.74 -7.54
N THR A 55 5.75 -16.82 -8.27
CA THR A 55 5.76 -16.96 -9.74
C THR A 55 4.86 -15.97 -10.46
N SER A 56 4.06 -15.21 -9.72
CA SER A 56 3.07 -14.30 -10.27
C SER A 56 3.08 -12.97 -9.52
N TYR A 57 2.45 -11.97 -10.11
CA TYR A 57 2.34 -10.63 -9.57
C TYR A 57 0.89 -10.28 -9.31
N LEU A 58 0.67 -9.48 -8.26
CA LEU A 58 -0.59 -8.86 -7.94
C LEU A 58 -0.38 -7.36 -7.88
N MET A 59 -1.19 -6.61 -8.63
CA MET A 59 -1.23 -5.16 -8.61
C MET A 59 -2.55 -4.70 -7.98
N VAL A 60 -2.47 -3.81 -7.01
CA VAL A 60 -3.62 -3.05 -6.49
C VAL A 60 -3.65 -1.68 -7.14
N TYR A 61 -4.84 -1.11 -7.33
CA TYR A 61 -5.04 0.25 -7.81
C TYR A 61 -6.42 0.76 -7.42
N HIS A 62 -6.63 2.08 -7.52
CA HIS A 62 -7.96 2.67 -7.41
C HIS A 62 -8.39 3.34 -8.71
N LYS A 63 -9.64 3.76 -8.79
CA LYS A 63 -10.16 4.61 -9.85
C LYS A 63 -10.92 5.80 -9.26
N ASP A 64 -10.85 6.94 -9.97
CA ASP A 64 -11.59 8.14 -9.57
C ASP A 64 -13.12 7.99 -9.74
N GLN A 65 -13.58 7.02 -10.54
CA GLN A 65 -14.98 6.81 -10.83
C GLN A 65 -15.74 6.14 -9.69
N ASP A 66 -15.09 5.27 -8.91
CA ASP A 66 -15.74 4.47 -7.89
C ASP A 66 -15.04 4.48 -6.52
N HIS A 67 -13.81 5.03 -6.45
CA HIS A 67 -13.02 5.10 -5.22
C HIS A 67 -12.94 3.75 -4.47
N GLY A 68 -12.93 2.66 -5.21
CA GLY A 68 -12.83 1.29 -4.71
C GLY A 68 -11.45 0.68 -4.93
N LEU A 69 -11.19 -0.43 -4.26
CA LEU A 69 -10.00 -1.23 -4.46
C LEU A 69 -10.18 -2.15 -5.67
N HIS A 70 -9.26 -2.08 -6.61
CA HIS A 70 -9.16 -2.97 -7.75
C HIS A 70 -7.90 -3.84 -7.65
N ILE A 71 -7.94 -5.03 -8.24
CA ILE A 71 -6.80 -5.94 -8.31
C ILE A 71 -6.64 -6.44 -9.74
N ALA A 72 -5.40 -6.41 -10.24
CA ALA A 72 -5.01 -7.09 -11.46
C ALA A 72 -3.89 -8.10 -11.19
N LEU A 73 -3.87 -9.19 -11.94
CA LEU A 73 -2.86 -10.24 -11.86
C LEU A 73 -2.03 -10.30 -13.13
N SER A 74 -0.77 -10.71 -12.99
CA SER A 74 0.13 -10.99 -14.10
C SER A 74 1.00 -12.20 -13.78
N ASP A 75 1.25 -13.06 -14.77
CA ASP A 75 2.14 -14.20 -14.64
C ASP A 75 3.55 -13.90 -15.22
N ASP A 76 3.68 -12.78 -15.98
CA ASP A 76 4.93 -12.41 -16.67
C ASP A 76 5.45 -11.00 -16.29
N GLY A 77 4.66 -10.24 -15.51
CA GLY A 77 4.95 -8.84 -15.17
C GLY A 77 4.81 -7.86 -16.34
N TYR A 78 4.26 -8.32 -17.49
CA TYR A 78 4.00 -7.50 -18.67
C TYR A 78 2.52 -7.43 -19.03
N THR A 79 1.82 -8.55 -18.97
CA THR A 79 0.41 -8.65 -19.33
C THR A 79 -0.44 -8.77 -18.07
N TRP A 80 -1.34 -7.82 -17.87
CA TRP A 80 -2.13 -7.68 -16.65
C TRP A 80 -3.61 -7.85 -16.93
N THR A 81 -4.28 -8.60 -16.08
CA THR A 81 -5.72 -8.88 -16.16
C THR A 81 -6.40 -8.53 -14.85
N ALA A 82 -7.35 -7.61 -14.87
CA ALA A 82 -8.13 -7.27 -13.69
C ALA A 82 -9.06 -8.39 -13.27
N LEU A 83 -9.16 -8.59 -11.96
CA LEU A 83 -10.18 -9.43 -11.35
C LEU A 83 -11.56 -8.73 -11.39
N ASN A 84 -12.61 -9.48 -11.16
CA ASN A 84 -14.00 -8.99 -11.05
C ASN A 84 -14.46 -8.14 -12.25
N ASP A 85 -13.93 -8.42 -13.46
CA ASP A 85 -14.24 -7.65 -14.69
C ASP A 85 -13.98 -6.13 -14.53
N ASP A 86 -12.87 -5.77 -13.86
CA ASP A 86 -12.50 -4.39 -13.57
C ASP A 86 -13.51 -3.61 -12.70
N LYS A 87 -14.37 -4.31 -11.96
CA LYS A 87 -15.16 -3.73 -10.88
C LYS A 87 -14.36 -3.79 -9.58
N PRO A 88 -14.64 -2.93 -8.60
CA PRO A 88 -13.96 -3.00 -7.32
C PRO A 88 -14.08 -4.39 -6.69
N VAL A 89 -12.97 -4.92 -6.19
CA VAL A 89 -12.96 -6.13 -5.35
C VAL A 89 -13.41 -5.82 -3.93
N ILE A 90 -13.19 -4.57 -3.48
CA ILE A 90 -13.70 -4.01 -2.23
C ILE A 90 -14.18 -2.58 -2.52
N SER A 91 -15.43 -2.29 -2.17
CA SER A 91 -15.97 -0.94 -2.29
C SER A 91 -15.41 -0.03 -1.21
N GLY A 92 -14.89 1.14 -1.59
CA GLY A 92 -14.44 2.16 -0.66
C GLY A 92 -15.55 2.65 0.29
N ASP A 93 -16.78 2.69 -0.20
CA ASP A 93 -17.98 3.05 0.59
C ASP A 93 -18.19 2.15 1.81
N THR A 94 -17.74 0.90 1.74
CA THR A 94 -17.93 -0.08 2.84
C THR A 94 -16.79 -0.11 3.85
N ILE A 95 -15.63 0.45 3.52
CA ILE A 95 -14.42 0.32 4.35
C ILE A 95 -13.85 1.64 4.84
N ALA A 96 -14.12 2.74 4.15
CA ALA A 96 -13.58 4.06 4.46
C ALA A 96 -14.60 4.96 5.17
N MET A 97 -14.12 5.81 6.07
CA MET A 97 -14.95 6.77 6.80
C MET A 97 -15.40 7.92 5.91
N GLN A 98 -14.63 8.25 4.85
CA GLN A 98 -15.03 9.18 3.81
C GLN A 98 -15.72 8.51 2.61
N HIS A 99 -16.14 7.25 2.75
CA HIS A 99 -16.84 6.48 1.70
C HIS A 99 -16.06 6.31 0.40
N GLY A 100 -14.74 6.32 0.47
CA GLY A 100 -13.85 6.10 -0.67
C GLY A 100 -12.43 5.84 -0.23
N ILE A 101 -11.71 5.06 -1.03
CA ILE A 101 -10.28 4.85 -0.83
C ILE A 101 -9.50 5.37 -2.03
N ARG A 102 -8.24 5.73 -1.79
CA ARG A 102 -7.26 6.07 -2.80
C ARG A 102 -5.92 5.43 -2.45
N ASP A 103 -5.02 5.47 -3.41
CA ASP A 103 -3.59 5.20 -3.23
C ASP A 103 -3.33 3.87 -2.48
N PRO A 104 -3.89 2.73 -2.98
CA PRO A 104 -3.70 1.46 -2.32
C PRO A 104 -2.26 0.96 -2.49
N HIS A 105 -1.65 0.54 -1.39
CA HIS A 105 -0.37 -0.17 -1.40
C HIS A 105 -0.53 -1.53 -0.75
N ILE A 106 0.07 -2.56 -1.34
CA ILE A 106 0.05 -3.93 -0.84
C ILE A 106 1.46 -4.46 -0.61
N PHE A 107 1.68 -4.98 0.58
CA PHE A 107 2.95 -5.56 1.02
C PHE A 107 2.75 -6.99 1.50
N ARG A 108 3.62 -7.91 1.05
CA ARG A 108 3.72 -9.26 1.61
C ARG A 108 4.73 -9.25 2.74
N GLY A 109 4.27 -9.42 3.97
CA GLY A 109 5.12 -9.38 5.15
C GLY A 109 5.95 -10.64 5.36
N PRO A 110 6.94 -10.57 6.28
CA PRO A 110 7.79 -11.72 6.61
C PRO A 110 7.02 -12.87 7.25
N ASP A 111 5.83 -12.64 7.79
CA ASP A 111 4.91 -13.67 8.31
C ASP A 111 4.05 -14.33 7.21
N GLY A 112 4.27 -13.97 5.95
CA GLY A 112 3.52 -14.43 4.78
C GLY A 112 2.12 -13.83 4.64
N ALA A 113 1.71 -12.95 5.55
CA ALA A 113 0.45 -12.20 5.41
C ALA A 113 0.59 -11.03 4.44
N PHE A 114 -0.54 -10.58 3.93
CA PHE A 114 -0.65 -9.39 3.09
C PHE A 114 -1.17 -8.22 3.91
N TYR A 115 -0.51 -7.09 3.77
CA TYR A 115 -0.79 -5.83 4.44
C TYR A 115 -1.16 -4.81 3.37
N LEU A 116 -2.38 -4.29 3.44
CA LEU A 116 -2.95 -3.34 2.49
C LEU A 116 -3.22 -2.03 3.23
N SER A 117 -2.56 -0.97 2.81
CA SER A 117 -2.75 0.38 3.32
C SER A 117 -3.33 1.28 2.25
N MET A 118 -4.27 2.17 2.62
CA MET A 118 -5.00 3.01 1.68
C MET A 118 -5.31 4.36 2.33
N THR A 119 -5.31 5.40 1.52
CA THR A 119 -5.83 6.73 1.90
C THR A 119 -7.35 6.64 2.09
N ASP A 120 -7.86 7.04 3.25
CA ASP A 120 -9.30 7.19 3.49
C ASP A 120 -9.75 8.53 2.91
N LEU A 121 -10.19 8.54 1.66
CA LEU A 121 -10.56 9.77 0.94
C LEU A 121 -11.47 9.49 -0.26
N HIS A 122 -12.54 10.28 -0.36
CA HIS A 122 -13.38 10.35 -1.56
C HIS A 122 -13.38 11.79 -2.10
N VAL A 123 -12.53 12.10 -3.09
CA VAL A 123 -12.34 13.49 -3.58
C VAL A 123 -13.60 14.13 -4.16
N TYR A 124 -14.56 13.33 -4.61
CA TYR A 124 -15.86 13.79 -5.12
C TYR A 124 -16.99 13.57 -4.11
N GLY A 125 -16.71 13.18 -2.88
CA GLY A 125 -17.68 12.78 -1.90
C GLY A 125 -18.71 13.86 -1.58
N GLN A 126 -18.31 15.13 -1.53
CA GLN A 126 -19.24 16.26 -1.33
C GLN A 126 -20.23 16.40 -2.50
N ARG A 127 -19.74 16.32 -3.75
CA ARG A 127 -20.59 16.36 -4.95
C ARG A 127 -21.60 15.21 -4.96
N ASP A 128 -21.16 14.04 -4.56
CA ASP A 128 -21.95 12.79 -4.59
C ASP A 128 -22.74 12.57 -3.30
N GLY A 129 -22.70 13.52 -2.35
CA GLY A 129 -23.46 13.49 -1.11
C GLY A 129 -22.89 12.65 0.01
N TYR A 130 -21.65 12.14 -0.14
CA TYR A 130 -20.99 11.29 0.86
C TYR A 130 -20.23 12.06 1.94
N ARG A 131 -19.82 13.30 1.67
CA ARG A 131 -19.03 14.09 2.60
C ARG A 131 -19.87 14.76 3.69
N GLN A 132 -20.56 13.96 4.46
CA GLN A 132 -21.26 14.38 5.68
C GLN A 132 -20.66 13.73 6.92
N THR A 133 -19.46 13.19 6.82
CA THR A 133 -18.80 12.54 7.94
C THR A 133 -17.97 13.55 8.74
N GLU A 134 -17.76 13.24 10.01
CA GLU A 134 -16.87 14.02 10.87
C GLU A 134 -15.39 14.01 10.40
N TRP A 135 -15.04 13.11 9.47
CA TRP A 135 -13.71 12.99 8.90
C TRP A 135 -13.42 14.01 7.80
N GLU A 136 -14.46 14.62 7.25
CA GLU A 136 -14.26 15.74 6.35
C GLU A 136 -14.07 17.04 7.14
N ARG A 137 -13.16 17.88 6.65
CA ARG A 137 -12.75 19.12 7.31
C ARG A 137 -12.86 20.30 6.34
N ASP A 138 -12.88 21.53 6.87
CA ASP A 138 -12.97 22.73 6.06
C ASP A 138 -11.83 22.85 5.04
N GLY A 139 -12.15 22.82 3.76
CA GLY A 139 -11.19 22.89 2.66
C GLY A 139 -10.38 24.18 2.59
N LYS A 140 -10.87 25.29 3.18
CA LYS A 140 -10.08 26.54 3.27
C LYS A 140 -8.95 26.41 4.27
N ARG A 141 -9.20 25.71 5.38
CA ARG A 141 -8.19 25.52 6.45
C ARG A 141 -7.26 24.36 6.15
N TYR A 142 -7.78 23.26 5.62
CA TYR A 142 -7.04 22.01 5.49
C TYR A 142 -6.63 21.66 4.05
N GLY A 143 -7.07 22.46 3.06
CA GLY A 143 -6.70 22.29 1.66
C GLY A 143 -7.51 21.22 0.92
N TRP A 144 -7.20 21.08 -0.35
CA TRP A 144 -7.79 20.08 -1.24
C TRP A 144 -7.42 18.67 -0.79
N GLY A 145 -8.36 17.74 -0.95
CA GLY A 145 -8.13 16.33 -0.65
C GLY A 145 -7.86 16.07 0.83
N ASN A 146 -8.27 17.01 1.73
CA ASN A 146 -8.01 16.82 3.13
C ASN A 146 -8.67 15.55 3.66
N ASN A 147 -7.92 14.86 4.47
CA ASN A 147 -8.36 13.70 5.21
C ASN A 147 -7.57 13.62 6.52
N ARG A 148 -7.97 12.73 7.40
CA ARG A 148 -7.28 12.61 8.69
C ARG A 148 -6.91 11.17 9.05
N GLY A 149 -7.07 10.25 8.08
CA GLY A 149 -6.82 8.86 8.41
C GLY A 149 -6.57 7.95 7.24
N LEU A 150 -6.29 6.71 7.59
CA LEU A 150 -5.96 5.61 6.70
C LEU A 150 -6.86 4.42 6.93
N VAL A 151 -7.07 3.63 5.89
CA VAL A 151 -7.64 2.28 5.99
C VAL A 151 -6.49 1.28 5.95
N LEU A 152 -6.36 0.47 7.01
CA LEU A 152 -5.41 -0.63 7.10
C LEU A 152 -6.15 -1.96 7.06
N MET A 153 -5.68 -2.90 6.25
CA MET A 153 -6.27 -4.23 6.15
C MET A 153 -5.18 -5.30 6.12
N LYS A 154 -5.45 -6.44 6.75
CA LYS A 154 -4.56 -7.60 6.77
C LYS A 154 -5.30 -8.84 6.29
N SER A 155 -4.63 -9.66 5.47
CA SER A 155 -5.15 -10.94 4.98
C SER A 155 -4.06 -12.00 4.91
N ARG A 156 -4.46 -13.28 5.03
CA ARG A 156 -3.57 -14.43 4.77
C ARG A 156 -3.90 -15.15 3.46
N ASP A 157 -4.97 -14.75 2.80
CA ASP A 157 -5.47 -15.43 1.60
C ASP A 157 -5.90 -14.48 0.47
N LEU A 158 -5.80 -13.16 0.68
CA LEU A 158 -6.20 -12.10 -0.26
C LEU A 158 -7.71 -12.02 -0.53
N ILE A 159 -8.52 -12.79 0.22
CA ILE A 159 -9.98 -12.87 0.10
C ILE A 159 -10.65 -12.36 1.37
N HIS A 160 -10.19 -12.85 2.52
CA HIS A 160 -10.72 -12.48 3.82
C HIS A 160 -9.77 -11.49 4.50
N TRP A 161 -10.31 -10.33 4.86
CA TRP A 161 -9.56 -9.21 5.38
C TRP A 161 -10.05 -8.77 6.75
N THR A 162 -9.14 -8.56 7.68
CA THR A 162 -9.41 -7.71 8.85
C THR A 162 -9.22 -6.25 8.45
N ARG A 163 -9.86 -5.32 9.16
CA ARG A 163 -9.80 -3.89 8.84
C ARG A 163 -9.69 -3.04 10.08
N THR A 164 -8.94 -1.97 9.97
CA THR A 164 -8.86 -0.87 10.93
C THR A 164 -8.82 0.47 10.19
N ASN A 165 -9.56 1.47 10.69
CA ASN A 165 -9.45 2.85 10.24
C ASN A 165 -8.63 3.62 11.30
N LEU A 166 -7.46 4.14 10.91
CA LEU A 166 -6.62 4.96 11.78
C LEU A 166 -7.02 6.42 11.65
N ASP A 167 -7.32 7.07 12.78
CA ASP A 167 -7.56 8.51 12.86
C ASP A 167 -6.35 9.20 13.50
N PHE A 168 -5.59 9.93 12.72
CA PHE A 168 -4.39 10.62 13.17
C PHE A 168 -4.69 11.80 14.11
N THR A 169 -5.89 12.34 14.10
CA THR A 169 -6.28 13.41 15.06
C THR A 169 -6.35 12.92 16.50
N GLN A 170 -6.27 11.62 16.73
CA GLN A 170 -6.19 11.04 18.07
C GLN A 170 -4.77 11.00 18.64
N LEU A 171 -3.77 11.36 17.83
CA LEU A 171 -2.37 11.40 18.26
C LEU A 171 -2.07 12.71 18.99
N PRO A 172 -1.20 12.69 20.01
CA PRO A 172 -0.72 13.91 20.63
C PRO A 172 0.17 14.71 19.68
N ALA A 173 0.20 16.02 19.86
CA ALA A 173 1.15 16.88 19.16
C ALA A 173 2.60 16.49 19.50
N GLN A 174 3.49 16.47 18.50
CA GLN A 174 4.90 16.11 18.68
C GLN A 174 5.78 16.77 17.60
N ASP A 175 6.97 17.20 18.01
CA ASP A 175 8.09 17.58 17.14
C ASP A 175 7.72 18.49 15.95
N GLY A 176 6.87 19.51 16.22
CA GLY A 176 6.47 20.49 15.21
C GLY A 176 5.30 20.08 14.34
N MET A 177 4.60 18.97 14.67
CA MET A 177 3.34 18.55 14.05
C MET A 177 2.22 18.45 15.09
N ASP A 178 1.19 19.26 14.93
CA ASP A 178 -0.07 19.09 15.66
C ASP A 178 -1.00 18.17 14.86
N TRP A 179 -1.07 16.90 15.28
CA TRP A 179 -1.88 15.90 14.60
C TRP A 179 -3.39 16.20 14.66
N GLN A 180 -3.86 17.01 15.61
CA GLN A 180 -5.25 17.48 15.61
C GLN A 180 -5.54 18.39 14.42
N GLU A 181 -4.49 19.07 13.93
CA GLU A 181 -4.54 19.95 12.76
C GLU A 181 -4.05 19.29 11.47
N VAL A 182 -3.90 17.95 11.44
CA VAL A 182 -3.47 17.24 10.23
C VAL A 182 -4.33 17.60 9.03
N GLY A 183 -3.71 18.02 7.94
CA GLY A 183 -4.40 18.41 6.70
C GLY A 183 -4.58 17.26 5.74
N CYS A 184 -3.66 16.31 5.74
CA CYS A 184 -3.79 15.08 4.97
C CYS A 184 -2.94 13.95 5.57
N VAL A 185 -3.34 12.71 5.26
CA VAL A 185 -2.56 11.49 5.41
C VAL A 185 -2.77 10.70 4.12
N TRP A 186 -1.85 10.82 3.15
CA TRP A 186 -2.02 10.29 1.81
C TRP A 186 -0.99 9.24 1.47
N ALA A 187 -1.35 8.41 0.47
CA ALA A 187 -0.45 7.48 -0.17
C ALA A 187 0.40 6.68 0.86
N PRO A 188 -0.27 5.96 1.78
CA PRO A 188 0.45 5.15 2.74
C PRO A 188 1.06 3.94 2.05
N GLU A 189 2.32 3.67 2.35
CA GLU A 189 2.98 2.44 1.94
C GLU A 189 3.50 1.67 3.14
N THR A 190 3.48 0.36 3.03
CA THR A 190 3.91 -0.56 4.09
C THR A 190 5.20 -1.25 3.66
N VAL A 191 6.17 -1.24 4.55
CA VAL A 191 7.46 -1.93 4.38
C VAL A 191 7.84 -2.61 5.69
N TYR A 192 8.84 -3.46 5.65
CA TYR A 192 9.40 -4.07 6.85
C TYR A 192 10.77 -3.47 7.15
N ASP A 193 10.92 -2.87 8.32
CA ASP A 193 12.20 -2.41 8.83
C ASP A 193 12.96 -3.59 9.45
N GLU A 194 13.99 -4.05 8.76
CA GLU A 194 14.81 -5.19 9.20
C GLU A 194 15.62 -4.88 10.45
N ASP A 195 16.09 -3.64 10.59
CA ASP A 195 16.87 -3.21 11.73
C ASP A 195 16.00 -3.16 12.99
N ALA A 196 14.82 -2.58 12.89
CA ALA A 196 13.85 -2.52 13.98
C ALA A 196 13.03 -3.81 14.13
N ARG A 197 13.00 -4.68 13.11
CA ARG A 197 12.15 -5.88 13.02
C ARG A 197 10.67 -5.58 13.21
N GLN A 198 10.20 -4.52 12.57
CA GLN A 198 8.82 -4.05 12.68
C GLN A 198 8.25 -3.67 11.30
N LEU A 199 6.93 -3.79 11.18
CA LEU A 199 6.21 -3.19 10.08
C LEU A 199 6.25 -1.67 10.25
N MET A 200 6.58 -0.98 9.18
CA MET A 200 6.62 0.47 9.09
C MET A 200 5.63 0.91 8.00
N ILE A 201 4.84 1.93 8.28
CA ILE A 201 4.10 2.67 7.25
C ILE A 201 4.77 4.03 7.06
N HIS A 202 4.92 4.47 5.82
CA HIS A 202 5.29 5.84 5.49
C HIS A 202 4.19 6.46 4.62
N PHE A 203 4.03 7.77 4.72
CA PHE A 203 2.89 8.45 4.13
C PHE A 203 3.18 9.96 3.96
N THR A 204 2.50 10.56 3.01
CA THR A 204 2.48 12.02 2.83
C THR A 204 1.60 12.66 3.88
N THR A 205 2.08 13.74 4.52
CA THR A 205 1.27 14.51 5.47
C THR A 205 1.61 16.00 5.46
N ARG A 206 0.71 16.81 6.03
CA ARG A 206 0.88 18.23 6.32
C ARG A 206 0.03 18.65 7.50
N GLU A 207 0.41 19.73 8.16
CA GLU A 207 -0.45 20.43 9.11
C GLU A 207 -1.28 21.47 8.39
N GLY A 208 -2.58 21.52 8.64
CA GLY A 208 -3.52 22.42 7.97
C GLY A 208 -3.41 22.34 6.45
N ASN A 209 -3.30 23.47 5.79
CA ASN A 209 -3.02 23.59 4.36
C ASN A 209 -1.54 23.94 4.10
N GLY A 210 -0.66 23.40 4.94
CA GLY A 210 0.78 23.60 4.86
C GLY A 210 1.46 22.76 3.78
N LYS A 211 2.76 22.62 3.92
CA LYS A 211 3.63 21.90 2.99
C LYS A 211 3.56 20.39 3.21
N ASN A 212 3.46 19.64 2.15
CA ASN A 212 3.51 18.18 2.19
C ASN A 212 4.95 17.70 2.40
N VAL A 213 5.09 16.75 3.32
CA VAL A 213 6.32 16.03 3.66
C VAL A 213 6.01 14.57 3.89
N ILE A 214 7.02 13.71 3.93
CA ILE A 214 6.85 12.28 4.19
C ILE A 214 7.20 11.98 5.65
N TYR A 215 6.26 11.34 6.34
CA TYR A 215 6.43 10.81 7.69
C TYR A 215 6.39 9.28 7.67
N TYR A 216 6.87 8.66 8.74
CA TYR A 216 6.73 7.23 8.97
C TYR A 216 6.31 6.94 10.42
N ALA A 217 5.71 5.78 10.63
CA ALA A 217 5.43 5.23 11.95
C ALA A 217 5.50 3.70 11.91
N TYR A 218 5.83 3.08 13.04
CA TYR A 218 5.71 1.63 13.16
C TYR A 218 4.28 1.24 13.51
N VAL A 219 3.87 0.04 13.06
CA VAL A 219 2.56 -0.53 13.29
C VAL A 219 2.68 -1.92 13.90
N ASP A 220 1.65 -2.37 14.60
CA ASP A 220 1.63 -3.71 15.16
C ASP A 220 1.46 -4.79 14.07
N ASN A 221 1.81 -6.04 14.42
CA ASN A 221 1.72 -7.16 13.49
C ASN A 221 0.28 -7.53 13.11
N ASP A 222 -0.70 -7.11 13.89
CA ASP A 222 -2.12 -7.30 13.58
C ASP A 222 -2.65 -6.21 12.62
N PHE A 223 -1.83 -5.20 12.36
CA PHE A 223 -2.12 -4.08 11.47
C PHE A 223 -3.31 -3.25 11.93
N THR A 224 -3.37 -3.01 13.24
CA THR A 224 -4.53 -2.37 13.89
C THR A 224 -4.22 -1.02 14.53
N LYS A 225 -2.96 -0.73 14.85
CA LYS A 225 -2.57 0.51 15.53
C LYS A 225 -1.12 0.86 15.27
N LEU A 226 -0.80 2.13 15.41
CA LEU A 226 0.58 2.59 15.49
C LEU A 226 1.22 2.14 16.81
N THR A 227 2.46 1.68 16.73
CA THR A 227 3.29 1.32 17.90
C THR A 227 4.34 2.38 18.22
N SER A 228 4.47 3.37 17.36
CA SER A 228 5.29 4.56 17.57
C SER A 228 4.53 5.83 17.18
N GLN A 229 4.97 6.97 17.70
CA GLN A 229 4.56 8.27 17.15
C GLN A 229 5.14 8.43 15.75
N PRO A 230 4.40 9.08 14.80
CA PRO A 230 4.95 9.39 13.50
C PRO A 230 6.15 10.34 13.59
N ARG A 231 7.15 10.10 12.73
CA ARG A 231 8.37 10.90 12.63
C ARG A 231 8.60 11.34 11.19
N LEU A 232 9.25 12.48 11.02
CA LEU A 232 9.68 12.93 9.69
C LEU A 232 10.64 11.90 9.09
N LEU A 233 10.30 11.37 7.92
CA LEU A 233 11.17 10.49 7.15
C LEU A 233 12.04 11.31 6.20
N VAL A 234 11.39 12.17 5.40
CA VAL A 234 12.06 13.00 4.42
C VAL A 234 11.22 14.23 4.09
N GLU A 235 11.90 15.34 3.85
CA GLU A 235 11.37 16.59 3.28
C GLU A 235 12.18 16.96 2.04
N ALA A 236 11.65 17.82 1.17
CA ALA A 236 12.39 18.28 0.00
C ALA A 236 13.70 18.97 0.41
N PRO A 237 14.80 18.75 -0.34
CA PRO A 237 16.06 19.45 -0.10
C PRO A 237 15.89 20.96 -0.10
N ASP A 238 15.15 21.50 -1.06
CA ASP A 238 14.62 22.87 -0.97
C ASP A 238 13.26 22.83 -0.30
N LYS A 239 13.22 23.32 0.92
CA LYS A 239 12.03 23.34 1.78
C LYS A 239 10.88 24.18 1.24
N ALA A 240 11.05 24.89 0.13
CA ALA A 240 9.97 25.59 -0.56
C ALA A 240 9.01 24.64 -1.29
N TYR A 241 9.44 23.43 -1.64
CA TYR A 241 8.67 22.51 -2.45
C TYR A 241 7.98 21.41 -1.63
N ASN A 242 6.83 20.96 -2.12
CA ASN A 242 6.14 19.77 -1.64
C ASN A 242 6.81 18.51 -2.16
N ILE A 243 6.80 17.46 -1.34
CA ILE A 243 7.03 16.09 -1.78
C ILE A 243 5.87 15.23 -1.33
N ILE A 244 5.49 14.27 -2.19
CA ILE A 244 4.40 13.33 -1.96
C ILE A 244 4.77 11.93 -2.47
N ASP A 245 3.94 10.94 -2.19
CA ASP A 245 3.91 9.62 -2.81
C ASP A 245 5.31 8.96 -2.81
N SER A 246 5.73 8.49 -1.68
CA SER A 246 7.02 7.82 -1.54
C SER A 246 6.88 6.31 -1.65
N ASP A 247 7.82 5.65 -2.32
CA ASP A 247 7.99 4.19 -2.38
C ASP A 247 9.42 3.83 -1.99
N ILE A 248 9.60 2.78 -1.19
CA ILE A 248 10.90 2.35 -0.71
C ILE A 248 11.14 0.89 -1.06
N ILE A 249 12.24 0.64 -1.78
CA ILE A 249 12.72 -0.71 -2.02
C ILE A 249 14.17 -0.87 -1.53
N ARG A 250 14.49 -2.01 -0.93
CA ARG A 250 15.88 -2.34 -0.58
C ARG A 250 16.50 -3.20 -1.67
N VAL A 251 17.74 -2.85 -2.05
CA VAL A 251 18.54 -3.64 -2.99
C VAL A 251 19.96 -3.79 -2.40
N GLY A 252 20.32 -4.99 -2.03
CA GLY A 252 21.53 -5.23 -1.25
C GLY A 252 21.49 -4.48 0.09
N ASP A 253 22.48 -3.65 0.34
CA ASP A 253 22.57 -2.83 1.56
C ASP A 253 22.07 -1.39 1.37
N THR A 254 21.39 -1.10 0.26
CA THR A 254 20.93 0.24 -0.07
C THR A 254 19.40 0.28 -0.11
N TYR A 255 18.82 1.25 0.56
CA TYR A 255 17.42 1.61 0.42
C TYR A 255 17.29 2.67 -0.68
N HIS A 256 16.45 2.39 -1.67
CA HIS A 256 16.09 3.29 -2.76
C HIS A 256 14.72 3.85 -2.47
N LEU A 257 14.64 5.16 -2.33
CA LEU A 257 13.41 5.93 -2.13
C LEU A 257 13.05 6.60 -3.46
N PHE A 258 11.90 6.29 -3.99
CA PHE A 258 11.25 7.08 -5.04
C PHE A 258 10.23 8.00 -4.38
N TYR A 259 10.10 9.22 -4.87
CA TYR A 259 9.14 10.20 -4.34
C TYR A 259 8.79 11.21 -5.43
N VAL A 260 7.67 11.89 -5.30
CA VAL A 260 7.25 12.94 -6.24
C VAL A 260 7.61 14.29 -5.68
N SER A 261 8.34 15.10 -6.47
CA SER A 261 8.67 16.49 -6.15
C SER A 261 7.80 17.45 -6.97
N HIS A 262 7.35 18.54 -6.33
CA HIS A 262 6.62 19.61 -7.00
C HIS A 262 7.53 20.78 -7.43
N GLU A 263 8.83 20.60 -7.46
CA GLU A 263 9.80 21.62 -7.88
C GLU A 263 9.58 22.11 -9.31
N SER A 264 9.24 21.22 -10.22
CA SER A 264 9.01 21.51 -11.63
C SER A 264 7.67 20.95 -12.16
N GLY A 265 6.65 20.94 -11.30
CA GLY A 265 5.41 20.21 -11.51
C GLY A 265 5.59 18.74 -11.12
N ALA A 266 4.58 18.02 -10.69
CA ALA A 266 4.73 16.66 -10.15
C ALA A 266 5.64 15.78 -11.01
N THR A 267 6.81 15.39 -10.46
CA THR A 267 7.85 14.61 -11.13
C THR A 267 8.47 13.64 -10.13
N PRO A 268 8.49 12.33 -10.43
CA PRO A 268 9.20 11.36 -9.61
C PRO A 268 10.69 11.67 -9.55
N LYS A 269 11.29 11.47 -8.39
CA LYS A 269 12.73 11.62 -8.11
C LYS A 269 13.20 10.43 -7.30
N HIS A 270 14.51 10.34 -7.10
CA HIS A 270 15.17 9.25 -6.42
C HIS A 270 16.09 9.75 -5.30
N ALA A 271 16.23 8.94 -4.26
CA ALA A 271 17.19 9.12 -3.19
C ALA A 271 17.62 7.77 -2.61
N THR A 272 18.77 7.75 -1.94
CA THR A 272 19.33 6.51 -1.37
C THR A 272 19.71 6.69 0.09
N ALA A 273 19.64 5.60 0.87
CA ALA A 273 20.09 5.56 2.26
C ALA A 273 20.64 4.18 2.63
N ALA A 274 21.47 4.13 3.68
CA ALA A 274 21.93 2.88 4.29
C ALA A 274 20.92 2.29 5.27
N HIS A 275 20.01 3.11 5.79
CA HIS A 275 18.94 2.71 6.71
C HIS A 275 17.61 3.17 6.16
N ILE A 276 16.54 2.38 6.37
CA ILE A 276 15.20 2.70 5.87
C ILE A 276 14.67 4.06 6.37
N THR A 277 15.07 4.45 7.56
CA THR A 277 14.72 5.74 8.16
C THR A 277 15.68 6.89 7.80
N GLY A 278 16.60 6.63 6.84
CA GLY A 278 17.54 7.63 6.36
C GLY A 278 18.83 7.77 7.22
N PRO A 279 19.60 8.86 7.09
CA PRO A 279 19.31 10.00 6.22
C PRO A 279 19.41 9.65 4.73
N TYR A 280 18.48 10.16 3.94
CA TYR A 280 18.46 9.97 2.51
C TYR A 280 19.35 10.97 1.77
N ARG A 281 20.13 10.47 0.83
CA ARG A 281 20.91 11.28 -0.11
C ARG A 281 20.13 11.35 -1.42
N PHE A 282 19.68 12.55 -1.76
CA PHE A 282 18.96 12.84 -2.99
C PHE A 282 19.90 12.84 -4.19
N ASP A 283 19.39 12.35 -5.31
CA ASP A 283 20.09 12.38 -6.60
C ASP A 283 19.10 12.70 -7.75
N ASP A 284 19.64 13.04 -8.89
CA ASP A 284 18.89 13.39 -10.10
C ASP A 284 19.02 12.30 -11.17
N THR A 285 19.26 11.05 -10.78
CA THR A 285 19.48 9.95 -11.73
C THR A 285 18.20 9.44 -12.35
N TYR A 286 17.06 9.54 -11.64
CA TYR A 286 15.78 9.07 -12.15
C TYR A 286 15.29 9.87 -13.36
N GLN A 287 14.86 9.14 -14.40
CA GLN A 287 14.32 9.72 -15.62
C GLN A 287 13.19 8.82 -16.16
N ASP A 288 12.03 9.39 -16.41
CA ASP A 288 10.82 8.71 -16.88
C ASP A 288 10.42 9.06 -18.31
N GLY A 289 11.28 9.76 -19.05
CA GLY A 289 11.07 10.14 -20.46
C GLY A 289 10.17 11.34 -20.69
N GLU A 290 9.37 11.75 -19.70
CA GLU A 290 8.51 12.94 -19.71
C GLU A 290 8.76 13.75 -18.44
N ARG A 291 8.50 15.05 -18.47
CA ARG A 291 9.00 15.90 -17.37
C ARG A 291 7.96 16.35 -16.36
N GLN A 292 6.68 16.04 -16.53
CA GLN A 292 5.65 16.59 -15.64
C GLN A 292 4.35 15.78 -15.63
N GLY A 293 3.68 15.77 -14.49
CA GLY A 293 2.36 15.17 -14.35
C GLY A 293 2.40 13.70 -14.00
N HIS A 294 3.53 13.25 -13.46
CA HIS A 294 3.72 11.90 -12.97
C HIS A 294 3.66 11.88 -11.45
N GLU A 295 2.93 10.93 -10.90
CA GLU A 295 2.79 10.70 -9.46
C GLU A 295 2.81 9.19 -9.17
N ALA A 296 2.77 8.81 -7.89
CA ALA A 296 2.62 7.42 -7.46
C ALA A 296 3.72 6.48 -7.98
N PRO A 297 5.01 6.77 -7.79
CA PRO A 297 6.04 5.80 -8.13
C PRO A 297 5.89 4.55 -7.29
N ASN A 298 6.00 3.35 -7.91
CA ASN A 298 6.09 2.08 -7.21
C ASN A 298 7.13 1.20 -7.90
N CYS A 299 8.14 0.77 -7.16
CA CYS A 299 9.26 0.00 -7.68
C CYS A 299 9.15 -1.47 -7.29
N TRP A 300 9.26 -2.36 -8.28
CA TRP A 300 9.25 -3.80 -8.08
C TRP A 300 10.22 -4.49 -9.03
N ARG A 301 10.68 -5.69 -8.68
CA ARG A 301 11.62 -6.46 -9.47
C ARG A 301 10.89 -7.46 -10.36
N ARG A 302 11.33 -7.66 -11.60
CA ARG A 302 10.87 -8.79 -12.41
C ARG A 302 11.44 -10.08 -11.88
N LEU A 303 10.54 -11.03 -11.55
CA LEU A 303 10.91 -12.34 -11.02
C LEU A 303 11.90 -13.05 -11.96
N GLY A 304 12.92 -13.67 -11.36
CA GLY A 304 13.96 -14.39 -12.10
C GLY A 304 14.94 -13.51 -12.89
N THR A 305 14.90 -12.18 -12.70
CA THR A 305 15.82 -11.24 -13.38
C THR A 305 16.47 -10.27 -12.40
N ASP A 306 17.39 -9.46 -12.87
CA ASP A 306 17.99 -8.31 -12.18
C ASP A 306 17.35 -6.97 -12.60
N THR A 307 16.21 -7.01 -13.27
CA THR A 307 15.52 -5.81 -13.78
C THR A 307 14.46 -5.35 -12.78
N TYR A 308 14.55 -4.08 -12.40
CA TYR A 308 13.55 -3.37 -11.60
C TYR A 308 12.67 -2.51 -12.50
N VAL A 309 11.42 -2.43 -12.16
CA VAL A 309 10.41 -1.61 -12.85
C VAL A 309 9.94 -0.54 -11.90
N VAL A 310 10.00 0.71 -12.29
CA VAL A 310 9.32 1.82 -11.62
C VAL A 310 8.06 2.13 -12.42
N MET A 311 6.92 1.85 -11.83
CA MET A 311 5.61 2.20 -12.35
C MET A 311 5.23 3.57 -11.78
N PHE A 312 4.54 4.39 -12.58
CA PHE A 312 3.98 5.67 -12.14
C PHE A 312 2.66 5.95 -12.85
N ASP A 313 1.80 6.79 -12.29
CA ASP A 313 0.64 7.27 -13.02
C ASP A 313 0.90 8.63 -13.69
N ASN A 314 0.24 8.87 -14.84
CA ASN A 314 0.28 10.15 -15.52
C ASN A 314 -1.10 10.81 -15.46
N PHE A 315 -1.29 11.71 -14.50
CA PHE A 315 -2.59 12.35 -14.29
C PHE A 315 -2.93 13.42 -15.35
N ARG A 316 -2.00 13.75 -16.26
CA ARG A 316 -2.27 14.62 -17.43
C ARG A 316 -2.75 13.84 -18.64
N ARG A 317 -2.50 12.53 -18.69
CA ARG A 317 -2.93 11.69 -19.80
C ARG A 317 -4.43 11.38 -19.69
N ARG A 318 -5.11 11.31 -20.85
CA ARG A 318 -6.52 10.90 -20.91
C ARG A 318 -6.70 9.86 -22.02
N PRO A 319 -7.31 8.69 -21.72
CA PRO A 319 -7.63 8.21 -20.36
C PRO A 319 -6.37 8.09 -19.52
N MET A 320 -6.50 8.13 -18.16
CA MET A 320 -5.39 7.92 -17.25
C MET A 320 -4.71 6.57 -17.49
N ASN A 321 -3.39 6.52 -17.33
CA ASN A 321 -2.63 5.32 -17.64
C ASN A 321 -1.33 5.28 -16.83
N PHE A 322 -0.86 4.06 -16.53
CA PHE A 322 0.45 3.84 -15.93
C PHE A 322 1.54 3.86 -16.99
N GLY A 323 2.62 4.56 -16.66
CA GLY A 323 3.89 4.51 -17.36
C GLY A 323 4.90 3.65 -16.61
N PHE A 324 5.93 3.18 -17.32
CA PHE A 324 6.90 2.24 -16.81
C PHE A 324 8.32 2.58 -17.24
N VAL A 325 9.22 2.48 -16.28
CA VAL A 325 10.65 2.66 -16.47
C VAL A 325 11.35 1.40 -15.97
N GLU A 326 12.38 0.94 -16.66
CA GLU A 326 13.22 -0.17 -16.22
C GLU A 326 14.62 0.32 -15.85
N THR A 327 15.18 -0.29 -14.81
CA THR A 327 16.56 -0.11 -14.39
C THR A 327 17.15 -1.44 -13.89
N ARG A 328 18.49 -1.56 -13.88
CA ARG A 328 19.23 -2.66 -13.28
C ARG A 328 20.24 -2.20 -12.24
N ASP A 329 20.54 -0.91 -12.25
CA ASP A 329 21.62 -0.32 -11.47
C ASP A 329 21.20 0.92 -10.67
N PHE A 330 19.95 1.38 -10.84
CA PHE A 330 19.42 2.62 -10.25
C PHE A 330 20.24 3.87 -10.62
N LEU A 331 21.01 3.80 -11.70
CA LEU A 331 21.77 4.89 -12.31
C LEU A 331 21.30 5.18 -13.74
N THR A 332 20.90 4.13 -14.44
CA THR A 332 20.40 4.21 -15.81
C THR A 332 18.95 3.76 -15.84
N TYR A 333 18.09 4.63 -16.35
CA TYR A 333 16.66 4.39 -16.45
C TYR A 333 16.22 4.38 -17.90
N LYS A 334 15.42 3.37 -18.30
CA LYS A 334 14.87 3.24 -19.63
C LYS A 334 13.35 3.30 -19.57
N PHE A 335 12.77 4.36 -20.08
CA PHE A 335 11.32 4.44 -20.29
C PHE A 335 10.89 3.39 -21.32
N ILE A 336 9.95 2.51 -20.94
CA ILE A 336 9.43 1.42 -21.79
C ILE A 336 7.99 1.65 -22.26
N GLY A 337 7.43 2.83 -22.00
CA GLY A 337 6.10 3.27 -22.46
C GLY A 337 5.01 3.10 -21.42
N TYR A 338 3.80 3.44 -21.82
CA TYR A 338 2.59 3.24 -21.04
C TYR A 338 1.93 1.90 -21.39
N PHE A 339 0.97 1.46 -20.57
CA PHE A 339 0.13 0.33 -20.98
C PHE A 339 -0.48 0.56 -22.36
N ASP A 340 -0.38 -0.45 -23.21
CA ASP A 340 -0.98 -0.54 -24.56
C ASP A 340 -0.43 0.46 -25.59
N ASP A 341 0.60 1.24 -25.28
CA ASP A 341 1.30 2.02 -26.28
C ASP A 341 1.95 1.06 -27.31
N PRO A 342 2.00 1.42 -28.59
CA PRO A 342 2.51 0.52 -29.65
C PRO A 342 3.93 -0.01 -29.41
N SER A 343 4.81 0.82 -28.82
CA SER A 343 6.20 0.46 -28.53
C SER A 343 6.41 -0.14 -27.14
N SER A 344 5.40 -0.10 -26.27
CA SER A 344 5.50 -0.64 -24.91
C SER A 344 5.32 -2.16 -24.93
N PRO A 345 6.05 -2.91 -24.11
CA PRO A 345 5.75 -4.32 -23.85
C PRO A 345 4.58 -4.52 -22.89
N MET A 346 4.18 -3.46 -22.18
CA MET A 346 3.16 -3.52 -21.12
C MET A 346 1.75 -3.55 -21.70
N ARG A 347 0.93 -4.51 -21.23
CA ARG A 347 -0.44 -4.75 -21.77
C ARG A 347 -1.47 -4.87 -20.67
N ARG A 348 -2.66 -4.33 -20.92
CA ARG A 348 -3.89 -4.56 -20.14
C ARG A 348 -4.85 -5.39 -21.00
N THR A 349 -5.59 -6.28 -20.36
CA THR A 349 -6.56 -7.11 -21.10
C THR A 349 -8.00 -6.60 -20.97
N ASN A 350 -8.36 -6.05 -19.80
CA ASN A 350 -9.77 -5.78 -19.48
C ASN A 350 -9.97 -4.60 -18.49
N PHE A 351 -9.01 -3.71 -18.28
CA PHE A 351 -9.17 -2.57 -17.37
C PHE A 351 -8.61 -1.28 -17.95
N SER A 352 -9.00 -0.15 -17.37
CA SER A 352 -8.57 1.19 -17.79
C SER A 352 -8.73 2.20 -16.66
N GLU A 353 -8.14 3.40 -16.86
CA GLU A 353 -8.27 4.55 -15.95
C GLU A 353 -7.81 4.26 -14.51
N GLN A 354 -6.91 3.30 -14.36
CA GLN A 354 -6.26 2.97 -13.12
C GLN A 354 -5.38 4.12 -12.64
N LYS A 355 -5.35 4.32 -11.32
CA LYS A 355 -4.55 5.32 -10.64
C LYS A 355 -3.82 4.71 -9.46
N HIS A 356 -2.64 5.23 -9.19
CA HIS A 356 -1.83 5.00 -8.00
C HIS A 356 -1.84 3.52 -7.58
N GLY A 357 -1.06 2.71 -8.28
CA GLY A 357 -1.00 1.27 -8.05
C GLY A 357 0.28 0.84 -7.34
N ALA A 358 0.22 -0.32 -6.71
CA ALA A 358 1.37 -0.99 -6.14
C ALA A 358 1.38 -2.48 -6.49
N VAL A 359 2.58 -3.06 -6.64
CA VAL A 359 2.78 -4.45 -7.04
C VAL A 359 3.41 -5.26 -5.92
N THR A 360 2.88 -6.45 -5.68
CA THR A 360 3.49 -7.46 -4.82
C THR A 360 3.56 -8.81 -5.52
N TYR A 361 4.28 -9.76 -4.91
CA TYR A 361 4.47 -11.10 -5.47
C TYR A 361 3.53 -12.08 -4.79
N ILE A 362 3.01 -13.01 -5.59
CA ILE A 362 2.14 -14.09 -5.12
C ILE A 362 2.58 -15.43 -5.71
N THR A 363 2.14 -16.52 -5.07
CA THR A 363 2.34 -17.87 -5.61
C THR A 363 1.32 -18.18 -6.72
N ALA A 364 1.62 -19.18 -7.54
CA ALA A 364 0.66 -19.67 -8.54
C ALA A 364 -0.66 -20.16 -7.90
N GLU A 365 -0.58 -20.75 -6.69
CA GLU A 365 -1.76 -21.20 -5.95
C GLU A 365 -2.63 -20.01 -5.50
N GLU A 366 -2.02 -18.95 -4.98
CA GLU A 366 -2.73 -17.71 -4.60
C GLU A 366 -3.39 -17.05 -5.81
N ALA A 367 -2.68 -16.96 -6.94
CA ALA A 367 -3.23 -16.45 -8.20
C ALA A 367 -4.42 -17.28 -8.68
N LEU A 368 -4.31 -18.61 -8.66
CA LEU A 368 -5.38 -19.52 -9.07
C LEU A 368 -6.61 -19.38 -8.15
N ARG A 369 -6.37 -19.32 -6.82
CA ARG A 369 -7.43 -19.14 -5.81
C ARG A 369 -8.23 -17.86 -6.05
N LEU A 370 -7.54 -16.74 -6.30
CA LEU A 370 -8.17 -15.46 -6.62
C LEU A 370 -8.97 -15.52 -7.92
N LYS A 371 -8.40 -16.08 -8.99
CA LYS A 371 -9.09 -16.25 -10.28
C LYS A 371 -10.37 -17.07 -10.08
N GLN A 372 -10.33 -18.18 -9.35
CA GLN A 372 -11.49 -19.03 -9.07
C GLN A 372 -12.55 -18.36 -8.19
N PHE A 373 -12.14 -17.62 -7.18
CA PHE A 373 -13.05 -16.90 -6.29
C PHE A 373 -13.88 -15.88 -7.07
N TRP A 374 -13.24 -15.05 -7.86
CA TRP A 374 -13.92 -14.00 -8.64
C TRP A 374 -14.68 -14.51 -9.88
N GLN A 375 -14.37 -15.70 -10.36
CA GLN A 375 -15.19 -16.37 -11.40
C GLN A 375 -16.50 -16.94 -10.84
N LYS A 376 -16.54 -17.39 -9.60
CA LYS A 376 -17.73 -17.95 -8.95
C LYS A 376 -18.70 -16.90 -8.44
N THR A 377 -18.25 -15.68 -8.28
CA THR A 377 -19.07 -14.56 -7.78
C THR A 377 -19.87 -13.89 -8.89
N LYS A 378 -19.74 -14.37 -10.12
CA LYS A 378 -20.58 -14.00 -11.27
C LYS A 378 -21.79 -14.90 -11.35
#